data_9a9eabe42c85e3c368eb5fd048ad9b1c
#
_entry.id   9a9eabe42c85e3c368eb5fd048ad9b1c
#
_cell.length_a   1.000
_cell.length_b   1.000
_cell.length_c   1.000
_cell.angle_alpha   90.00
_cell.angle_beta   90.00
_cell.angle_gamma   90.00
#
_symmetry.space_group_name_H-M   'P 1'
#
loop_
_entity.id
_entity.type
_entity.pdbx_description
1 polymer ?
#
loop_
_entity_poly.entity_id
_entity_poly.type
_entity_poly.pdbx_seq_one_letter_code
_entity_poly.pdbx_strand_id
1 'polypeptide(L)'
;MRIRKSLRARGVALALALTLAAGAPAAYVALTPVEVSAKAVKKGLKQENGKFYFYVKGKKVKNSWQTVKGKRYYFKGNGAAAIGWTKIQNKAYYFNIKGVMAKNKTVDKVRLNSKGQASLTQRVQMLLLVQNVTGTGANSAQAKEKRLRACYDHMVNKCSYRPRETPSGKPSKWEVKYAYEMLRDKGGNCYSYAAGFAMLARGCGYDAKLVVGSIQKPGEELIAHAWVEIGGKVYDPQTQQTLQKNSGLKVDLYGKSYGDTGEVKYAQQ
;
A
#
# COMPACT_ATOMS: atom_id res chain seq x y z
N MET A 1 -24.66 23.23 39.61
CA MET A 1 -23.46 23.96 39.14
C MET A 1 -22.28 23.59 40.04
N ARG A 2 -21.45 22.62 39.64
CA ARG A 2 -20.28 22.20 40.41
C ARG A 2 -19.05 22.29 39.49
N ILE A 3 -18.25 23.31 39.76
CA ILE A 3 -16.97 23.60 39.07
C ILE A 3 -15.93 22.64 39.66
N ARG A 4 -15.37 21.74 38.83
CA ARG A 4 -14.18 20.94 39.18
C ARG A 4 -12.92 21.72 38.85
N LYS A 5 -12.26 22.23 39.89
CA LYS A 5 -10.93 22.82 39.83
C LYS A 5 -9.90 21.74 39.52
N SER A 6 -9.12 21.94 38.45
CA SER A 6 -7.97 21.12 38.13
C SER A 6 -6.83 21.42 39.10
N LEU A 7 -6.39 20.46 39.91
CA LEU A 7 -5.17 20.57 40.69
C LEU A 7 -3.96 20.53 39.72
N ARG A 8 -3.28 21.66 39.60
CA ARG A 8 -1.91 21.74 39.08
C ARG A 8 -0.95 21.35 40.20
N ALA A 9 -0.24 20.26 40.08
CA ALA A 9 0.86 19.91 40.95
C ALA A 9 2.01 20.93 40.74
N ARG A 10 2.19 21.83 41.71
CA ARG A 10 3.36 22.71 41.80
C ARG A 10 4.46 21.94 42.53
N GLY A 11 5.53 21.59 41.81
CA GLY A 11 6.74 21.08 42.45
C GLY A 11 7.42 22.20 43.20
N VAL A 12 7.62 22.02 44.51
CA VAL A 12 8.35 22.92 45.38
C VAL A 12 9.85 22.61 45.18
N ALA A 13 10.61 23.58 44.70
CA ALA A 13 12.06 23.48 44.69
C ALA A 13 12.62 23.96 46.05
N LEU A 14 13.32 23.07 46.75
CA LEU A 14 13.98 23.38 48.02
C LEU A 14 15.29 24.14 47.70
N ALA A 15 15.36 25.42 48.10
CA ALA A 15 16.57 26.20 47.99
C ALA A 15 17.40 26.00 49.27
N LEU A 16 18.60 25.45 49.15
CA LEU A 16 19.58 25.36 50.24
C LEU A 16 20.38 26.67 50.25
N ALA A 17 20.22 27.49 51.26
CA ALA A 17 21.05 28.68 51.48
C ALA A 17 22.26 28.31 52.34
N LEU A 18 23.47 28.39 51.77
CA LEU A 18 24.73 28.39 52.55
C LEU A 18 25.10 29.84 52.84
N THR A 19 25.13 30.22 54.12
CA THR A 19 25.72 31.50 54.58
C THR A 19 27.18 31.31 54.86
N LEU A 20 28.06 31.99 54.09
CA LEU A 20 29.45 32.20 54.44
C LEU A 20 29.68 33.69 54.82
N ALA A 21 30.25 33.90 56.02
CA ALA A 21 30.54 35.23 56.54
C ALA A 21 31.84 35.82 55.95
N ALA A 22 31.80 37.12 55.81
CA ALA A 22 32.89 38.07 55.69
C ALA A 22 33.40 38.49 54.28
N GLY A 23 32.98 39.68 53.85
CA GLY A 23 33.86 40.70 53.31
C GLY A 23 34.10 40.77 51.80
N ALA A 24 33.05 40.65 50.93
CA ALA A 24 33.09 41.20 49.58
C ALA A 24 31.64 41.45 49.08
N PRO A 25 31.38 42.42 48.16
CA PRO A 25 30.03 42.61 47.67
C PRO A 25 29.63 41.39 46.84
N ALA A 26 28.71 40.63 47.39
CA ALA A 26 28.17 39.44 46.72
C ALA A 26 27.40 39.87 45.48
N ALA A 27 27.94 39.55 44.29
CA ALA A 27 27.17 39.57 43.07
C ALA A 27 26.06 38.49 43.20
N TYR A 28 24.83 38.93 43.38
CA TYR A 28 23.66 38.06 43.44
C TYR A 28 23.41 37.50 42.01
N VAL A 29 23.93 36.32 41.74
CA VAL A 29 23.52 35.59 40.52
C VAL A 29 22.12 35.06 40.76
N ALA A 30 21.15 35.76 40.24
CA ALA A 30 19.77 35.27 40.21
C ALA A 30 19.72 34.01 39.31
N LEU A 31 19.72 32.83 39.95
CA LEU A 31 19.43 31.59 39.26
C LEU A 31 17.97 31.63 38.79
N THR A 32 17.76 32.01 37.53
CA THR A 32 16.45 31.85 36.91
C THR A 32 16.07 30.35 36.91
N PRO A 33 14.93 29.96 37.45
CA PRO A 33 14.50 28.57 37.40
C PRO A 33 14.38 28.16 35.95
N VAL A 34 15.18 27.18 35.53
CA VAL A 34 14.98 26.52 34.22
C VAL A 34 13.67 25.76 34.34
N GLU A 35 12.62 26.28 33.71
CA GLU A 35 11.39 25.54 33.54
C GLU A 35 11.67 24.34 32.62
N VAL A 36 11.95 23.19 33.20
CA VAL A 36 11.96 21.92 32.50
C VAL A 36 10.51 21.58 32.14
N SER A 37 10.07 22.02 30.98
CA SER A 37 8.76 21.62 30.44
C SER A 37 8.77 20.11 30.22
N ALA A 38 8.14 19.38 31.14
CA ALA A 38 7.95 17.94 30.97
C ALA A 38 7.12 17.68 29.74
N LYS A 39 7.75 17.18 28.67
CA LYS A 39 7.06 16.84 27.41
C LYS A 39 5.93 15.86 27.70
N ALA A 40 4.69 16.25 27.42
CA ALA A 40 3.52 15.43 27.71
C ALA A 40 3.64 14.04 27.11
N VAL A 41 3.51 13.00 27.93
CA VAL A 41 3.64 11.60 27.50
C VAL A 41 2.48 11.25 26.56
N LYS A 42 2.80 10.84 25.34
CA LYS A 42 1.79 10.44 24.33
C LYS A 42 0.92 9.31 24.86
N LYS A 43 -0.42 9.44 24.72
CA LYS A 43 -1.42 8.43 25.10
C LYS A 43 -2.56 8.37 24.09
N GLY A 44 -3.08 7.16 23.83
CA GLY A 44 -4.20 6.90 22.94
C GLY A 44 -3.85 6.98 21.45
N LEU A 45 -4.88 7.10 20.62
CA LEU A 45 -4.74 7.17 19.16
C LEU A 45 -4.20 8.54 18.74
N LYS A 46 -3.11 8.53 17.97
CA LYS A 46 -2.46 9.73 17.41
C LYS A 46 -2.20 9.53 15.92
N GLN A 47 -2.26 10.60 15.15
CA GLN A 47 -1.85 10.62 13.74
C GLN A 47 -0.50 11.33 13.62
N GLU A 48 0.45 10.69 12.92
CA GLU A 48 1.80 11.21 12.67
C GLU A 48 2.18 10.86 11.22
N ASN A 49 2.58 11.85 10.44
CA ASN A 49 2.98 11.69 9.03
C ASN A 49 1.97 10.86 8.22
N GLY A 50 0.67 11.16 8.36
CA GLY A 50 -0.42 10.48 7.65
C GLY A 50 -0.76 9.07 8.17
N LYS A 51 -0.06 8.55 9.17
CA LYS A 51 -0.28 7.21 9.76
C LYS A 51 -0.86 7.33 11.16
N PHE A 52 -1.68 6.36 11.55
CA PHE A 52 -2.25 6.29 12.90
C PHE A 52 -1.41 5.35 13.77
N TYR A 53 -1.17 5.77 15.02
CA TYR A 53 -0.46 5.01 16.04
C TYR A 53 -1.26 5.04 17.34
N PHE A 54 -1.17 3.99 18.13
CA PHE A 54 -1.76 3.97 19.48
C PHE A 54 -0.67 3.92 20.53
N TYR A 55 -0.75 4.82 21.51
CA TYR A 55 0.25 4.98 22.55
C TYR A 55 -0.27 4.56 23.92
N VAL A 56 0.53 3.80 24.65
CA VAL A 56 0.36 3.47 26.05
C VAL A 56 1.62 3.90 26.79
N LYS A 57 1.50 4.78 27.76
CA LYS A 57 2.66 5.31 28.53
C LYS A 57 3.82 5.77 27.62
N GLY A 58 3.51 6.51 26.55
CA GLY A 58 4.51 7.04 25.61
C GLY A 58 5.06 6.05 24.58
N LYS A 59 4.76 4.75 24.69
CA LYS A 59 5.25 3.72 23.77
C LYS A 59 4.19 3.35 22.73
N LYS A 60 4.61 3.14 21.47
CA LYS A 60 3.72 2.66 20.40
C LYS A 60 3.34 1.22 20.66
N VAL A 61 2.04 0.92 20.58
CA VAL A 61 1.52 -0.44 20.57
C VAL A 61 1.86 -1.10 19.24
N LYS A 62 2.28 -2.37 19.26
CA LYS A 62 2.68 -3.15 18.09
C LYS A 62 2.00 -4.53 18.09
N ASN A 63 1.79 -5.11 16.91
CA ASN A 63 1.23 -6.45 16.71
C ASN A 63 -0.02 -6.73 17.55
N SER A 64 -0.90 -5.73 17.71
CA SER A 64 -1.99 -5.79 18.67
C SER A 64 -3.25 -5.11 18.17
N TRP A 65 -4.38 -5.62 18.64
CA TRP A 65 -5.69 -5.04 18.44
C TRP A 65 -5.99 -3.97 19.49
N GLN A 66 -6.62 -2.88 19.08
CA GLN A 66 -7.13 -1.84 19.97
C GLN A 66 -8.53 -1.42 19.56
N THR A 67 -9.37 -1.14 20.55
CA THR A 67 -10.70 -0.56 20.31
C THR A 67 -10.70 0.87 20.84
N VAL A 68 -11.02 1.83 19.98
CA VAL A 68 -11.06 3.25 20.32
C VAL A 68 -12.42 3.79 19.91
N LYS A 69 -13.21 4.28 20.87
CA LYS A 69 -14.56 4.81 20.65
C LYS A 69 -15.42 3.86 19.79
N GLY A 70 -15.45 2.56 20.14
CA GLY A 70 -16.22 1.52 19.43
C GLY A 70 -15.64 1.08 18.06
N LYS A 71 -14.57 1.70 17.57
CA LYS A 71 -13.90 1.35 16.31
C LYS A 71 -12.70 0.47 16.58
N ARG A 72 -12.55 -0.61 15.83
CA ARG A 72 -11.47 -1.59 16.01
C ARG A 72 -10.33 -1.34 15.03
N TYR A 73 -9.09 -1.39 15.53
CA TYR A 73 -7.83 -1.15 14.83
C TYR A 73 -6.88 -2.32 15.08
N TYR A 74 -5.98 -2.56 14.13
CA TYR A 74 -4.83 -3.45 14.33
C TYR A 74 -3.55 -2.66 14.07
N PHE A 75 -2.61 -2.68 15.03
CA PHE A 75 -1.32 -2.02 14.90
C PHE A 75 -0.27 -3.04 14.52
N LYS A 76 0.40 -2.83 13.39
CA LYS A 76 1.42 -3.73 12.83
C LYS A 76 2.71 -3.71 13.64
N GLY A 77 3.71 -4.55 13.29
CA GLY A 77 5.00 -4.63 13.96
C GLY A 77 5.78 -3.30 14.00
N ASN A 78 5.56 -2.41 13.04
CA ASN A 78 6.12 -1.05 13.04
C ASN A 78 5.26 -0.04 13.84
N GLY A 79 4.21 -0.49 14.51
CA GLY A 79 3.29 0.33 15.32
C GLY A 79 2.25 1.12 14.51
N ALA A 80 2.31 1.15 13.20
CA ALA A 80 1.30 1.83 12.38
C ALA A 80 0.02 1.00 12.29
N ALA A 81 -1.13 1.67 12.31
CA ALA A 81 -2.42 1.02 12.06
C ALA A 81 -2.43 0.35 10.67
N ALA A 82 -3.03 -0.82 10.59
CA ALA A 82 -3.27 -1.51 9.33
C ALA A 82 -4.25 -0.69 8.47
N ILE A 83 -4.01 -0.67 7.16
CA ILE A 83 -4.85 -0.06 6.13
C ILE A 83 -4.97 -1.05 4.98
N GLY A 84 -6.15 -1.15 4.36
CA GLY A 84 -6.44 -2.08 3.27
C GLY A 84 -6.52 -3.53 3.73
N TRP A 85 -6.30 -4.46 2.80
CA TRP A 85 -6.29 -5.89 3.11
C TRP A 85 -5.08 -6.26 3.96
N THR A 86 -5.32 -6.95 5.06
CA THR A 86 -4.26 -7.36 6.00
C THR A 86 -4.51 -8.78 6.47
N LYS A 87 -3.54 -9.67 6.28
CA LYS A 87 -3.55 -11.01 6.86
C LYS A 87 -3.10 -10.91 8.32
N ILE A 88 -3.94 -11.39 9.23
CA ILE A 88 -3.64 -11.51 10.66
C ILE A 88 -3.92 -12.95 11.05
N GLN A 89 -2.87 -13.68 11.41
CA GLN A 89 -2.95 -15.13 11.54
C GLN A 89 -3.51 -15.79 10.26
N ASN A 90 -4.51 -16.66 10.37
CA ASN A 90 -5.12 -17.40 9.25
C ASN A 90 -6.42 -16.74 8.74
N LYS A 91 -6.61 -15.43 8.95
CA LYS A 91 -7.77 -14.68 8.45
C LYS A 91 -7.31 -13.41 7.76
N ALA A 92 -8.11 -12.94 6.82
CA ALA A 92 -7.93 -11.63 6.23
C ALA A 92 -8.94 -10.64 6.83
N TYR A 93 -8.51 -9.40 6.93
CA TYR A 93 -9.30 -8.26 7.39
C TYR A 93 -9.11 -7.11 6.43
N TYR A 94 -10.09 -6.22 6.37
CA TYR A 94 -9.96 -4.97 5.62
C TYR A 94 -10.09 -3.78 6.56
N PHE A 95 -9.16 -2.83 6.43
CA PHE A 95 -9.15 -1.58 7.18
C PHE A 95 -9.28 -0.41 6.21
N ASN A 96 -10.15 0.56 6.52
CA ASN A 96 -10.27 1.76 5.70
C ASN A 96 -9.02 2.65 5.84
N ILE A 97 -8.97 3.76 5.09
CA ILE A 97 -7.85 4.70 5.09
C ILE A 97 -7.57 5.33 6.48
N LYS A 98 -8.55 5.34 7.38
CA LYS A 98 -8.39 5.79 8.78
C LYS A 98 -7.95 4.65 9.72
N GLY A 99 -7.65 3.47 9.19
CA GLY A 99 -7.25 2.28 9.95
C GLY A 99 -8.40 1.57 10.68
N VAL A 100 -9.66 1.91 10.40
CA VAL A 100 -10.82 1.30 11.05
C VAL A 100 -11.18 0.01 10.34
N MET A 101 -11.31 -1.09 11.11
CA MET A 101 -11.71 -2.41 10.60
C MET A 101 -13.14 -2.38 10.03
N ALA A 102 -13.29 -2.91 8.84
CA ALA A 102 -14.59 -3.16 8.21
C ALA A 102 -15.19 -4.48 8.74
N LYS A 103 -16.51 -4.52 8.91
CA LYS A 103 -17.28 -5.72 9.28
C LYS A 103 -18.67 -5.69 8.64
N ASN A 104 -19.31 -6.85 8.49
CA ASN A 104 -20.67 -7.00 7.94
C ASN A 104 -20.87 -6.34 6.57
N LYS A 105 -19.82 -6.24 5.74
CA LYS A 105 -19.89 -5.63 4.41
C LYS A 105 -19.05 -6.38 3.39
N THR A 106 -19.29 -6.10 2.12
CA THR A 106 -18.50 -6.61 1.01
C THR A 106 -17.49 -5.55 0.57
N VAL A 107 -16.23 -5.95 0.39
CA VAL A 107 -15.12 -5.13 -0.12
C VAL A 107 -14.42 -5.96 -1.21
N ASP A 108 -14.18 -5.38 -2.38
CA ASP A 108 -13.52 -6.03 -3.53
C ASP A 108 -14.13 -7.41 -3.86
N LYS A 109 -15.48 -7.51 -3.81
CA LYS A 109 -16.24 -8.75 -3.98
C LYS A 109 -15.97 -9.84 -2.93
N VAL A 110 -15.40 -9.47 -1.77
CA VAL A 110 -15.16 -10.36 -0.63
C VAL A 110 -16.05 -9.97 0.54
N ARG A 111 -16.86 -10.90 1.05
CA ARG A 111 -17.74 -10.69 2.20
C ARG A 111 -16.95 -10.78 3.50
N LEU A 112 -17.06 -9.74 4.34
CA LEU A 112 -16.56 -9.70 5.71
C LEU A 112 -17.69 -10.04 6.69
N ASN A 113 -17.44 -10.95 7.63
CA ASN A 113 -18.39 -11.35 8.66
C ASN A 113 -18.55 -10.28 9.78
N SER A 114 -19.33 -10.59 10.82
CA SER A 114 -19.54 -9.71 11.99
C SER A 114 -18.27 -9.45 12.80
N LYS A 115 -17.29 -10.36 12.74
CA LYS A 115 -15.95 -10.22 13.34
C LYS A 115 -14.96 -9.49 12.42
N GLY A 116 -15.38 -9.06 11.21
CA GLY A 116 -14.54 -8.40 10.21
C GLY A 116 -13.61 -9.36 9.46
N GLN A 117 -13.86 -10.65 9.50
CA GLN A 117 -13.01 -11.70 8.96
C GLN A 117 -13.45 -12.13 7.57
N ALA A 118 -12.48 -12.46 6.71
CA ALA A 118 -12.67 -13.21 5.48
C ALA A 118 -11.74 -14.43 5.45
N SER A 119 -12.18 -15.50 4.77
CA SER A 119 -11.35 -16.67 4.48
C SER A 119 -10.25 -16.31 3.48
N LEU A 120 -9.09 -16.97 3.56
CA LEU A 120 -7.97 -16.78 2.64
C LEU A 120 -8.21 -17.54 1.31
N THR A 121 -9.25 -17.17 0.59
CA THR A 121 -9.50 -17.67 -0.77
C THR A 121 -8.42 -17.17 -1.73
N GLN A 122 -8.30 -17.78 -2.91
CA GLN A 122 -7.36 -17.32 -3.95
C GLN A 122 -7.54 -15.83 -4.29
N ARG A 123 -8.81 -15.35 -4.37
CA ARG A 123 -9.11 -13.93 -4.55
C ARG A 123 -8.51 -13.06 -3.44
N VAL A 124 -8.68 -13.44 -2.18
CA VAL A 124 -8.16 -12.69 -1.05
C VAL A 124 -6.62 -12.70 -1.04
N GLN A 125 -6.02 -13.84 -1.34
CA GLN A 125 -4.56 -13.95 -1.46
C GLN A 125 -4.04 -13.06 -2.59
N MET A 126 -4.71 -13.02 -3.74
CA MET A 126 -4.39 -12.12 -4.84
C MET A 126 -4.49 -10.65 -4.42
N LEU A 127 -5.56 -10.24 -3.71
CA LEU A 127 -5.71 -8.88 -3.19
C LEU A 127 -4.58 -8.47 -2.23
N LEU A 128 -4.13 -9.39 -1.39
CA LEU A 128 -2.97 -9.17 -0.50
C LEU A 128 -1.68 -8.97 -1.31
N LEU A 129 -1.45 -9.76 -2.35
CA LEU A 129 -0.29 -9.61 -3.25
C LEU A 129 -0.33 -8.27 -4.01
N VAL A 130 -1.49 -7.91 -4.56
CA VAL A 130 -1.70 -6.61 -5.22
C VAL A 130 -1.32 -5.48 -4.26
N GLN A 131 -1.84 -5.50 -3.04
CA GLN A 131 -1.56 -4.45 -2.06
C GLN A 131 -0.09 -4.38 -1.65
N ASN A 132 0.63 -5.50 -1.61
CA ASN A 132 2.07 -5.51 -1.35
C ASN A 132 2.87 -4.77 -2.43
N VAL A 133 2.44 -4.84 -3.68
CA VAL A 133 3.07 -4.14 -4.81
C VAL A 133 2.60 -2.68 -4.90
N THR A 134 1.29 -2.45 -4.85
CA THR A 134 0.70 -1.10 -5.01
C THR A 134 0.88 -0.20 -3.78
N GLY A 135 1.08 -0.81 -2.60
CA GLY A 135 1.07 -0.10 -1.33
C GLY A 135 -0.33 0.42 -0.95
N THR A 136 -0.38 1.15 0.16
CA THR A 136 -1.58 1.78 0.72
C THR A 136 -1.37 3.30 0.75
N GLY A 137 -1.32 3.95 -0.41
CA GLY A 137 -0.95 5.35 -0.50
C GLY A 137 -2.12 6.33 -0.72
N ALA A 138 -1.81 7.62 -0.73
CA ALA A 138 -2.75 8.70 -0.98
C ALA A 138 -3.42 8.59 -2.37
N ASN A 139 -4.68 9.04 -2.45
CA ASN A 139 -5.51 8.91 -3.66
C ASN A 139 -5.45 10.14 -4.60
N SER A 140 -4.42 10.99 -4.52
CA SER A 140 -4.25 12.05 -5.52
C SER A 140 -3.98 11.43 -6.90
N ALA A 141 -4.36 12.13 -7.98
CA ALA A 141 -4.13 11.65 -9.35
C ALA A 141 -2.65 11.35 -9.60
N GLN A 142 -1.75 12.25 -9.18
CA GLN A 142 -0.29 12.06 -9.28
C GLN A 142 0.21 10.85 -8.48
N ALA A 143 -0.32 10.61 -7.27
CA ALA A 143 0.05 9.44 -6.48
C ALA A 143 -0.46 8.15 -7.11
N LYS A 144 -1.64 8.15 -7.75
CA LYS A 144 -2.17 7.01 -8.51
C LYS A 144 -1.28 6.69 -9.70
N GLU A 145 -0.92 7.69 -10.50
CA GLU A 145 -0.07 7.56 -11.68
C GLU A 145 1.32 7.02 -11.31
N LYS A 146 1.95 7.62 -10.30
CA LYS A 146 3.25 7.13 -9.80
C LYS A 146 3.20 5.65 -9.37
N ARG A 147 2.10 5.23 -8.72
CA ARG A 147 1.92 3.81 -8.35
C ARG A 147 1.68 2.92 -9.56
N LEU A 148 0.88 3.37 -10.53
CA LEU A 148 0.65 2.61 -11.75
C LEU A 148 1.96 2.37 -12.50
N ARG A 149 2.78 3.40 -12.68
CA ARG A 149 4.10 3.28 -13.30
C ARG A 149 5.00 2.32 -12.51
N ALA A 150 5.06 2.43 -11.18
CA ALA A 150 5.84 1.52 -10.34
C ALA A 150 5.35 0.06 -10.45
N CYS A 151 4.04 -0.17 -10.59
CA CYS A 151 3.48 -1.50 -10.85
C CYS A 151 3.88 -2.04 -12.21
N TYR A 152 3.85 -1.21 -13.25
CA TYR A 152 4.29 -1.57 -14.57
C TYR A 152 5.78 -1.94 -14.59
N ASP A 153 6.62 -1.09 -14.00
CA ASP A 153 8.07 -1.32 -13.88
C ASP A 153 8.37 -2.58 -13.04
N HIS A 154 7.54 -2.88 -12.03
CA HIS A 154 7.63 -4.15 -11.31
C HIS A 154 7.42 -5.35 -12.23
N MET A 155 6.40 -5.30 -13.11
CA MET A 155 6.16 -6.37 -14.06
C MET A 155 7.32 -6.52 -15.06
N VAL A 156 7.83 -5.40 -15.58
CA VAL A 156 8.95 -5.41 -16.55
C VAL A 156 10.26 -5.91 -15.89
N ASN A 157 10.57 -5.44 -14.67
CA ASN A 157 11.93 -5.62 -14.11
C ASN A 157 12.05 -6.73 -13.06
N LYS A 158 10.93 -7.17 -12.46
CA LYS A 158 10.93 -8.14 -11.34
C LYS A 158 10.23 -9.46 -11.68
N CYS A 159 9.62 -9.56 -12.85
CA CYS A 159 8.98 -10.78 -13.34
C CYS A 159 9.74 -11.37 -14.51
N SER A 160 9.47 -12.64 -14.81
CA SER A 160 10.13 -13.37 -15.92
C SER A 160 9.10 -14.07 -16.78
N TYR A 161 9.29 -14.07 -18.10
CA TYR A 161 8.50 -14.89 -18.99
C TYR A 161 8.74 -16.38 -18.71
N ARG A 162 7.66 -17.13 -18.57
CA ARG A 162 7.65 -18.60 -18.44
C ARG A 162 6.54 -19.16 -19.30
N PRO A 163 6.84 -20.10 -20.20
CA PRO A 163 5.80 -20.78 -20.99
C PRO A 163 4.78 -21.48 -20.07
N ARG A 164 3.54 -21.42 -20.48
CA ARG A 164 2.42 -22.17 -19.89
C ARG A 164 1.29 -22.26 -20.87
N GLU A 165 0.29 -23.07 -20.56
CA GLU A 165 -0.91 -23.21 -21.40
C GLU A 165 -1.60 -21.86 -21.64
N THR A 166 -2.05 -21.67 -22.87
CA THR A 166 -2.95 -20.56 -23.22
C THR A 166 -4.30 -20.81 -22.57
N PRO A 167 -4.84 -19.83 -21.85
CA PRO A 167 -6.13 -20.04 -21.19
C PRO A 167 -7.26 -20.10 -22.22
N SER A 168 -8.25 -20.94 -21.97
CA SER A 168 -9.45 -21.04 -22.79
C SER A 168 -10.59 -20.23 -22.22
N GLY A 169 -11.47 -19.74 -23.09
CA GLY A 169 -12.68 -19.00 -22.73
C GLY A 169 -12.45 -17.58 -22.24
N LYS A 170 -13.53 -16.96 -21.75
CA LYS A 170 -13.52 -15.54 -21.35
C LYS A 170 -12.54 -15.27 -20.18
N PRO A 171 -11.86 -14.10 -20.16
CA PRO A 171 -10.92 -13.73 -19.10
C PRO A 171 -11.48 -13.88 -17.68
N SER A 172 -12.77 -13.62 -17.48
CA SER A 172 -13.42 -13.75 -16.16
C SER A 172 -13.28 -15.14 -15.52
N LYS A 173 -13.01 -16.19 -16.29
CA LYS A 173 -12.85 -17.56 -15.78
C LYS A 173 -11.44 -17.84 -15.26
N TRP A 174 -10.42 -17.21 -15.84
CA TRP A 174 -9.01 -17.54 -15.57
C TRP A 174 -8.18 -16.36 -15.03
N GLU A 175 -8.57 -15.11 -15.24
CA GLU A 175 -7.80 -13.91 -14.89
C GLU A 175 -7.29 -13.92 -13.44
N VAL A 176 -8.16 -14.23 -12.47
CA VAL A 176 -7.77 -14.23 -11.04
C VAL A 176 -6.70 -15.28 -10.74
N LYS A 177 -6.81 -16.47 -11.34
CA LYS A 177 -5.82 -17.54 -11.18
C LYS A 177 -4.47 -17.13 -11.77
N TYR A 178 -4.48 -16.64 -13.01
CA TYR A 178 -3.26 -16.22 -13.73
C TYR A 178 -2.56 -15.03 -13.04
N ALA A 179 -3.35 -14.05 -12.59
CA ALA A 179 -2.82 -12.92 -11.81
C ALA A 179 -2.21 -13.36 -10.47
N TYR A 180 -2.91 -14.25 -9.74
CA TYR A 180 -2.42 -14.76 -8.47
C TYR A 180 -1.08 -15.49 -8.63
N GLU A 181 -1.00 -16.41 -9.59
CA GLU A 181 0.22 -17.18 -9.87
C GLU A 181 1.35 -16.25 -10.32
N MET A 182 1.07 -15.32 -11.25
CA MET A 182 2.04 -14.34 -11.72
C MET A 182 2.63 -13.49 -10.58
N LEU A 183 1.79 -12.95 -9.71
CA LEU A 183 2.25 -12.08 -8.63
C LEU A 183 2.94 -12.86 -7.49
N ARG A 184 2.56 -14.12 -7.28
CA ARG A 184 3.19 -15.01 -6.29
C ARG A 184 4.56 -15.48 -6.76
N ASP A 185 4.63 -15.99 -8.00
CA ASP A 185 5.79 -16.71 -8.53
C ASP A 185 6.70 -15.81 -9.35
N LYS A 186 6.28 -14.58 -9.63
CA LYS A 186 6.97 -13.58 -10.47
C LYS A 186 7.30 -14.13 -11.84
N GLY A 187 6.40 -14.92 -12.42
CA GLY A 187 6.63 -15.52 -13.73
C GLY A 187 5.37 -16.09 -14.36
N GLY A 188 5.30 -16.05 -15.69
CA GLY A 188 4.21 -16.55 -16.49
C GLY A 188 4.30 -16.11 -17.94
N ASN A 189 3.31 -16.50 -18.75
CA ASN A 189 3.22 -16.10 -20.16
C ASN A 189 2.55 -14.72 -20.32
N CYS A 190 2.34 -14.27 -21.57
CA CYS A 190 1.69 -12.98 -21.85
C CYS A 190 0.33 -12.80 -21.15
N TYR A 191 -0.50 -13.83 -21.10
CA TYR A 191 -1.77 -13.83 -20.39
C TYR A 191 -1.60 -13.63 -18.88
N SER A 192 -0.56 -14.20 -18.30
CA SER A 192 -0.23 -14.02 -16.87
C SER A 192 0.25 -12.60 -16.58
N TYR A 193 1.08 -12.02 -17.47
CA TYR A 193 1.52 -10.62 -17.36
C TYR A 193 0.35 -9.66 -17.46
N ALA A 194 -0.53 -9.84 -18.45
CA ALA A 194 -1.72 -9.01 -18.62
C ALA A 194 -2.65 -9.12 -17.41
N ALA A 195 -2.93 -10.34 -16.93
CA ALA A 195 -3.78 -10.56 -15.76
C ALA A 195 -3.16 -9.94 -14.49
N GLY A 196 -1.87 -10.14 -14.26
CA GLY A 196 -1.13 -9.57 -13.12
C GLY A 196 -1.17 -8.05 -13.13
N PHE A 197 -0.83 -7.42 -14.27
CA PHE A 197 -0.84 -5.97 -14.38
C PHE A 197 -2.24 -5.37 -14.30
N ALA A 198 -3.27 -6.00 -14.90
CA ALA A 198 -4.66 -5.57 -14.77
C ALA A 198 -5.10 -5.50 -13.31
N MET A 199 -4.76 -6.52 -12.50
CA MET A 199 -5.06 -6.52 -11.07
C MET A 199 -4.30 -5.45 -10.29
N LEU A 200 -3.02 -5.21 -10.61
CA LEU A 200 -2.22 -4.13 -10.02
C LEU A 200 -2.81 -2.76 -10.36
N ALA A 201 -3.17 -2.52 -11.62
CA ALA A 201 -3.77 -1.27 -12.07
C ALA A 201 -5.11 -1.00 -11.39
N ARG A 202 -5.98 -2.02 -11.27
CA ARG A 202 -7.24 -1.93 -10.50
C ARG A 202 -6.96 -1.66 -9.01
N GLY A 203 -5.91 -2.25 -8.44
CA GLY A 203 -5.45 -1.96 -7.09
C GLY A 203 -4.97 -0.52 -6.89
N CYS A 204 -4.50 0.14 -7.95
CA CYS A 204 -4.20 1.57 -8.00
C CYS A 204 -5.45 2.43 -8.22
N GLY A 205 -6.62 1.83 -8.50
CA GLY A 205 -7.89 2.53 -8.71
C GLY A 205 -8.16 2.93 -10.17
N TYR A 206 -7.57 2.22 -11.14
CA TYR A 206 -7.86 2.39 -12.56
C TYR A 206 -8.90 1.36 -13.05
N ASP A 207 -9.69 1.75 -14.05
CA ASP A 207 -10.54 0.81 -14.81
C ASP A 207 -9.69 0.14 -15.89
N ALA A 208 -8.96 -0.90 -15.49
CA ALA A 208 -8.06 -1.64 -16.36
C ALA A 208 -8.80 -2.84 -16.97
N LYS A 209 -8.78 -2.94 -18.30
CA LYS A 209 -9.34 -4.05 -19.07
C LYS A 209 -8.23 -4.98 -19.51
N LEU A 210 -8.37 -6.27 -19.27
CA LEU A 210 -7.53 -7.28 -19.87
C LEU A 210 -8.07 -7.54 -21.30
N VAL A 211 -7.22 -7.34 -22.29
CA VAL A 211 -7.53 -7.55 -23.71
C VAL A 211 -6.82 -8.81 -24.17
N VAL A 212 -7.53 -9.64 -24.91
CA VAL A 212 -6.99 -10.80 -25.61
C VAL A 212 -7.10 -10.53 -27.11
N GLY A 213 -6.06 -10.79 -27.84
CA GLY A 213 -6.00 -10.57 -29.28
C GLY A 213 -4.70 -11.12 -29.86
N SER A 214 -4.14 -10.41 -30.81
CA SER A 214 -2.87 -10.76 -31.45
C SER A 214 -1.94 -9.56 -31.54
N ILE A 215 -0.65 -9.80 -31.54
CA ILE A 215 0.38 -8.79 -31.80
C ILE A 215 1.30 -9.23 -32.92
N GLN A 216 1.85 -8.26 -33.64
CA GLN A 216 2.98 -8.42 -34.54
C GLN A 216 4.15 -7.59 -33.98
N LYS A 217 5.26 -8.24 -33.67
CA LYS A 217 6.51 -7.58 -33.30
C LYS A 217 7.40 -7.37 -34.54
N PRO A 218 8.41 -6.48 -34.46
CA PRO A 218 9.31 -6.25 -35.59
C PRO A 218 9.93 -7.55 -36.13
N GLY A 219 9.75 -7.82 -37.42
CA GLY A 219 10.30 -9.04 -38.08
C GLY A 219 9.63 -10.37 -37.70
N GLU A 220 8.58 -10.35 -36.89
CA GLU A 220 7.82 -11.54 -36.47
C GLU A 220 6.44 -11.64 -37.14
N GLU A 221 5.89 -12.85 -37.20
CA GLU A 221 4.51 -13.06 -37.60
C GLU A 221 3.52 -12.64 -36.53
N LEU A 222 2.24 -12.54 -36.90
CA LEU A 222 1.13 -12.25 -35.99
C LEU A 222 0.93 -13.41 -35.01
N ILE A 223 1.04 -13.15 -33.72
CA ILE A 223 0.90 -14.17 -32.66
C ILE A 223 -0.19 -13.82 -31.66
N ALA A 224 -0.86 -14.85 -31.11
CA ALA A 224 -1.82 -14.67 -30.05
C ALA A 224 -1.18 -14.03 -28.80
N HIS A 225 -1.83 -13.03 -28.23
CA HIS A 225 -1.29 -12.23 -27.13
C HIS A 225 -2.38 -11.68 -26.21
N ALA A 226 -1.94 -11.16 -25.06
CA ALA A 226 -2.80 -10.44 -24.14
C ALA A 226 -2.06 -9.24 -23.54
N TRP A 227 -2.77 -8.13 -23.41
CA TRP A 227 -2.25 -6.88 -22.84
C TRP A 227 -3.32 -6.20 -21.96
N VAL A 228 -3.04 -5.02 -21.44
CA VAL A 228 -3.99 -4.24 -20.66
C VAL A 228 -4.32 -2.94 -21.36
N GLU A 229 -5.59 -2.58 -21.34
CA GLU A 229 -6.08 -1.28 -21.78
C GLU A 229 -6.60 -0.46 -20.60
N ILE A 230 -6.18 0.81 -20.52
CA ILE A 230 -6.69 1.78 -19.57
C ILE A 230 -6.98 3.09 -20.33
N GLY A 231 -8.25 3.48 -20.37
CA GLY A 231 -8.66 4.71 -21.08
C GLY A 231 -8.28 4.72 -22.56
N GLY A 232 -8.40 3.59 -23.25
CA GLY A 232 -8.07 3.41 -24.67
C GLY A 232 -6.56 3.38 -24.98
N LYS A 233 -5.71 3.28 -23.95
CA LYS A 233 -4.25 3.20 -24.09
C LYS A 233 -3.72 1.82 -23.74
N VAL A 234 -2.69 1.39 -24.47
CA VAL A 234 -2.00 0.10 -24.33
C VAL A 234 -0.99 0.15 -23.19
N TYR A 235 -0.98 -0.91 -22.41
CA TYR A 235 0.03 -1.21 -21.38
C TYR A 235 0.46 -2.66 -21.53
N ASP A 236 1.67 -2.89 -22.04
CA ASP A 236 2.18 -4.24 -22.31
C ASP A 236 3.59 -4.46 -21.74
N PRO A 237 3.66 -4.81 -20.44
CA PRO A 237 4.95 -5.02 -19.79
C PRO A 237 5.68 -6.26 -20.30
N GLN A 238 4.96 -7.26 -20.86
CA GLN A 238 5.60 -8.47 -21.36
C GLN A 238 6.34 -8.23 -22.68
N THR A 239 5.66 -7.61 -23.66
CA THR A 239 6.28 -7.29 -24.95
C THR A 239 7.42 -6.30 -24.76
N GLN A 240 7.25 -5.27 -23.93
CA GLN A 240 8.34 -4.35 -23.59
C GLN A 240 9.56 -5.11 -23.03
N GLN A 241 9.34 -5.99 -22.05
CA GLN A 241 10.43 -6.77 -21.46
C GLN A 241 11.15 -7.63 -22.51
N THR A 242 10.39 -8.31 -23.37
CA THR A 242 10.95 -9.17 -24.40
C THR A 242 11.80 -8.40 -25.39
N LEU A 243 11.31 -7.28 -25.91
CA LEU A 243 12.05 -6.44 -26.86
C LEU A 243 13.32 -5.83 -26.24
N GLN A 244 13.22 -5.36 -24.99
CA GLN A 244 14.38 -4.84 -24.27
C GLN A 244 15.47 -5.89 -24.03
N LYS A 245 15.08 -7.13 -23.68
CA LYS A 245 16.04 -8.21 -23.35
C LYS A 245 16.63 -8.87 -24.58
N ASN A 246 15.81 -9.15 -25.59
CA ASN A 246 16.23 -9.98 -26.73
C ASN A 246 16.81 -9.16 -27.87
N SER A 247 16.33 -7.93 -28.08
CA SER A 247 16.71 -7.09 -29.19
C SER A 247 17.46 -5.81 -28.78
N GLY A 248 17.60 -5.56 -27.46
CA GLY A 248 18.22 -4.34 -26.96
C GLY A 248 17.45 -3.06 -27.30
N LEU A 249 16.24 -3.19 -27.85
CA LEU A 249 15.42 -2.06 -28.27
C LEU A 249 14.92 -1.26 -27.06
N LYS A 250 15.09 0.05 -27.09
CA LYS A 250 14.53 0.97 -26.08
C LYS A 250 13.06 1.22 -26.39
N VAL A 251 12.18 0.29 -25.98
CA VAL A 251 10.73 0.38 -26.16
C VAL A 251 10.08 0.73 -24.84
N ASP A 252 9.12 1.66 -24.85
CA ASP A 252 8.23 1.93 -23.72
C ASP A 252 6.78 1.74 -24.17
N LEU A 253 6.13 0.67 -23.69
CA LEU A 253 4.73 0.32 -23.98
C LEU A 253 3.81 0.65 -22.79
N TYR A 254 4.17 1.66 -22.02
CA TYR A 254 3.37 2.20 -20.93
C TYR A 254 2.46 3.32 -21.43
N GLY A 255 1.16 3.09 -21.47
CA GLY A 255 0.16 4.11 -21.76
C GLY A 255 0.22 4.68 -23.18
N LYS A 256 0.57 3.85 -24.17
CA LYS A 256 0.66 4.25 -25.58
C LYS A 256 -0.71 4.20 -26.25
N SER A 257 -0.96 5.13 -27.17
CA SER A 257 -2.05 4.99 -28.13
C SER A 257 -1.73 3.83 -29.09
N TYR A 258 -2.75 3.15 -29.62
CA TYR A 258 -2.53 2.04 -30.54
C TYR A 258 -1.71 2.41 -31.78
N GLY A 259 -1.76 3.68 -32.21
CA GLY A 259 -0.93 4.20 -33.30
C GLY A 259 0.50 4.59 -32.91
N ASP A 260 0.82 4.66 -31.60
CA ASP A 260 2.11 5.14 -31.06
C ASP A 260 2.92 4.01 -30.41
N THR A 261 2.60 2.76 -30.71
CA THR A 261 3.27 1.59 -30.14
C THR A 261 4.57 1.23 -30.88
N GLY A 262 5.03 2.13 -31.76
CA GLY A 262 6.20 1.89 -32.61
C GLY A 262 5.93 0.78 -33.63
N GLU A 263 6.87 -0.13 -33.76
CA GLU A 263 6.76 -1.26 -34.70
C GLU A 263 5.88 -2.42 -34.17
N VAL A 264 5.39 -2.33 -32.90
CA VAL A 264 4.48 -3.35 -32.36
C VAL A 264 3.06 -3.04 -32.76
N LYS A 265 2.41 -3.91 -33.50
CA LYS A 265 1.01 -3.78 -33.94
C LYS A 265 0.10 -4.66 -33.08
N TYR A 266 -1.03 -4.11 -32.64
CA TYR A 266 -2.04 -4.79 -31.83
C TYR A 266 -3.32 -4.96 -32.62
N ALA A 267 -3.88 -6.19 -32.64
CA ALA A 267 -5.19 -6.52 -33.19
C ALA A 267 -6.07 -7.14 -32.12
N GLN A 268 -7.16 -6.48 -31.78
CA GLN A 268 -8.18 -7.00 -30.85
C GLN A 268 -9.03 -8.06 -31.57
N GLN A 269 -9.41 -9.13 -30.86
CA GLN A 269 -10.37 -10.14 -31.33
C GLN A 269 -11.78 -9.78 -30.91
#